data_38c160875499ef8adada05d1b728ec93
#
_entry.id   38c160875499ef8adada05d1b728ec93
#
_cell.length_a   1.000
_cell.length_b   1.000
_cell.length_c   1.000
_cell.angle_alpha   90.00
_cell.angle_beta   90.00
_cell.angle_gamma   90.00
#
_symmetry.space_group_name_H-M   'P 1'
#
loop_
_entity.id
_entity.type
_entity.pdbx_description
1 polymer ?
#
loop_
_entity_poly.entity_id
_entity_poly.type
_entity_poly.pdbx_seq_one_letter_code
_entity_poly.pdbx_strand_id
1 'polypeptide(L)'
;MEKKPQIQLKLEQVSYSEKLNAHTKHKLPEYPILQDISFEVYQGSRIAITGPSGAGKSYLLRLLNRLSEPTNGKIYLENREYRQIPTIELRQSVMFVAQEPKLLGMSVRDALAYPLVLQNLSKLQIQQRLSYWMEQLHIPDDWLGRTETQLSTGQRQLVNLARGLVIQPKILLLDEPTSNLDIATTSRIVEILNRLYEKHQTTVLMVNHQLDELQMFCTQLLYLQQGRLMSNLLASQVSWENLQETLKQAETDDDFEF
;
A
#
# COMPACT_ATOMS: atom_id res chain seq x y z
N MET A 1 30.27 8.31 -9.15
CA MET A 1 29.38 7.77 -10.19
C MET A 1 28.01 7.61 -9.55
N GLU A 2 27.06 8.46 -9.88
CA GLU A 2 25.67 8.28 -9.47
C GLU A 2 25.15 7.00 -10.10
N LYS A 3 24.72 6.03 -9.27
CA LYS A 3 24.05 4.83 -9.78
C LYS A 3 22.78 5.29 -10.50
N LYS A 4 22.61 4.90 -11.76
CA LYS A 4 21.33 5.10 -12.45
C LYS A 4 20.21 4.51 -11.59
N PRO A 5 19.09 5.22 -11.39
CA PRO A 5 17.97 4.72 -10.62
C PRO A 5 17.50 3.39 -11.22
N GLN A 6 17.44 2.35 -10.40
CA GLN A 6 17.04 1.01 -10.81
C GLN A 6 15.50 0.91 -10.75
N ILE A 7 14.89 0.50 -11.87
CA ILE A 7 13.47 0.18 -11.91
C ILE A 7 13.23 -1.05 -11.03
N GLN A 8 12.40 -0.89 -10.01
CA GLN A 8 12.06 -1.95 -9.07
C GLN A 8 10.71 -2.60 -9.41
N LEU A 9 9.75 -1.79 -9.87
CA LEU A 9 8.44 -2.25 -10.30
C LEU A 9 8.07 -1.58 -11.63
N LYS A 10 7.47 -2.34 -12.55
CA LYS A 10 7.00 -1.81 -13.83
C LYS A 10 5.65 -2.41 -14.19
N LEU A 11 4.72 -1.57 -14.61
CA LEU A 11 3.43 -1.97 -15.17
C LEU A 11 3.41 -1.61 -16.66
N GLU A 12 2.91 -2.53 -17.47
CA GLU A 12 2.75 -2.37 -18.92
C GLU A 12 1.31 -2.68 -19.31
N GLN A 13 0.55 -1.64 -19.66
CA GLN A 13 -0.84 -1.72 -20.14
C GLN A 13 -1.75 -2.59 -19.26
N VAL A 14 -1.62 -2.44 -17.93
CA VAL A 14 -2.33 -3.27 -16.96
C VAL A 14 -3.79 -2.85 -16.89
N SER A 15 -4.69 -3.82 -17.13
CA SER A 15 -6.13 -3.66 -16.95
C SER A 15 -6.67 -4.72 -15.99
N TYR A 16 -7.72 -4.37 -15.27
CA TYR A 16 -8.41 -5.28 -14.37
C TYR A 16 -9.91 -5.07 -14.43
N SER A 17 -10.62 -6.18 -14.61
CA SER A 17 -12.09 -6.23 -14.56
C SER A 17 -12.50 -7.29 -13.57
N GLU A 18 -13.49 -6.99 -12.73
CA GLU A 18 -14.05 -7.97 -11.81
C GLU A 18 -15.08 -8.81 -12.56
N LYS A 19 -14.91 -10.14 -12.56
CA LYS A 19 -15.93 -11.05 -13.04
C LYS A 19 -16.96 -11.20 -11.94
N LEU A 20 -18.12 -10.59 -12.10
CA LEU A 20 -19.28 -10.93 -11.27
C LEU A 20 -19.53 -12.43 -11.39
N ASN A 21 -19.42 -13.16 -10.27
CA ASN A 21 -19.61 -14.60 -10.19
C ASN A 21 -21.02 -14.94 -10.71
N ALA A 22 -21.12 -15.27 -11.98
CA ALA A 22 -22.35 -15.64 -12.61
C ALA A 22 -22.62 -17.13 -12.32
N HIS A 23 -23.40 -17.40 -11.29
CA HIS A 23 -24.24 -18.62 -11.28
C HIS A 23 -25.37 -18.55 -12.33
N THR A 24 -25.43 -17.51 -13.15
CA THR A 24 -26.39 -17.31 -14.21
C THR A 24 -25.74 -17.50 -15.58
N LYS A 25 -26.42 -18.23 -16.49
CA LYS A 25 -25.98 -18.56 -17.86
C LYS A 25 -25.80 -17.35 -18.81
N HIS A 26 -25.95 -16.13 -18.33
CA HIS A 26 -25.72 -14.92 -19.10
C HIS A 26 -24.37 -14.30 -18.68
N LYS A 27 -23.49 -14.05 -19.66
CA LYS A 27 -22.29 -13.22 -19.47
C LYS A 27 -22.77 -11.85 -19.01
N LEU A 28 -22.62 -11.56 -17.71
CA LEU A 28 -22.78 -10.20 -17.21
C LEU A 28 -21.66 -9.32 -17.79
N PRO A 29 -21.91 -8.05 -18.06
CA PRO A 29 -20.88 -7.15 -18.55
C PRO A 29 -19.72 -7.10 -17.54
N GLU A 30 -18.50 -7.25 -18.04
CA GLU A 30 -17.28 -7.03 -17.23
C GLU A 30 -17.16 -5.52 -17.01
N TYR A 31 -17.20 -5.07 -15.74
CA TYR A 31 -16.95 -3.68 -15.41
C TYR A 31 -15.44 -3.47 -15.28
N PRO A 32 -14.81 -2.63 -16.13
CA PRO A 32 -13.41 -2.34 -16.04
C PRO A 32 -13.15 -1.46 -14.80
N ILE A 33 -12.38 -1.98 -13.85
CA ILE A 33 -11.98 -1.26 -12.63
C ILE A 33 -10.68 -0.48 -12.88
N LEU A 34 -9.76 -1.08 -13.64
CA LEU A 34 -8.51 -0.44 -14.06
C LEU A 34 -8.33 -0.64 -15.56
N GLN A 35 -7.88 0.41 -16.24
CA GLN A 35 -7.77 0.44 -17.71
C GLN A 35 -6.39 1.01 -18.11
N ASP A 36 -5.60 0.20 -18.79
CA ASP A 36 -4.35 0.58 -19.47
C ASP A 36 -3.35 1.34 -18.55
N ILE A 37 -3.17 0.85 -17.33
CA ILE A 37 -2.27 1.45 -16.36
C ILE A 37 -0.82 1.10 -16.70
N SER A 38 0.01 2.12 -16.94
CA SER A 38 1.43 1.97 -17.23
C SER A 38 2.26 2.97 -16.44
N PHE A 39 3.19 2.51 -15.62
CA PHE A 39 4.17 3.35 -14.91
C PHE A 39 5.34 2.53 -14.39
N GLU A 40 6.39 3.23 -13.99
CA GLU A 40 7.59 2.65 -13.39
C GLU A 40 7.81 3.19 -11.98
N VAL A 41 8.30 2.32 -11.11
CA VAL A 41 8.69 2.63 -9.73
C VAL A 41 10.18 2.38 -9.59
N TYR A 42 10.91 3.39 -9.19
CA TYR A 42 12.34 3.28 -8.95
C TYR A 42 12.61 2.92 -7.48
N GLN A 43 13.70 2.21 -7.26
CA GLN A 43 14.14 1.85 -5.91
C GLN A 43 14.27 3.11 -5.02
N GLY A 44 13.67 3.06 -3.85
CA GLY A 44 13.66 4.16 -2.89
C GLY A 44 12.63 5.26 -3.15
N SER A 45 11.81 5.12 -4.20
CA SER A 45 10.71 6.06 -4.43
C SER A 45 9.68 6.00 -3.30
N ARG A 46 9.12 7.16 -2.99
CA ARG A 46 7.93 7.31 -2.15
C ARG A 46 6.80 7.81 -3.03
N ILE A 47 5.90 6.91 -3.39
CA ILE A 47 4.84 7.19 -4.35
C ILE A 47 3.53 7.39 -3.62
N ALA A 48 2.93 8.55 -3.79
CA ALA A 48 1.56 8.83 -3.40
C ALA A 48 0.60 8.41 -4.52
N ILE A 49 -0.50 7.78 -4.16
CA ILE A 49 -1.59 7.42 -5.07
C ILE A 49 -2.85 8.09 -4.55
N THR A 50 -3.45 8.96 -5.33
CA THR A 50 -4.69 9.67 -4.98
C THR A 50 -5.69 9.67 -6.13
N GLY A 51 -6.90 10.12 -5.85
CA GLY A 51 -8.03 10.17 -6.78
C GLY A 51 -9.35 10.01 -6.05
N PRO A 52 -10.49 10.27 -6.69
CA PRO A 52 -11.81 10.17 -6.08
C PRO A 52 -12.10 8.73 -5.57
N SER A 53 -13.16 8.59 -4.77
CA SER A 53 -13.66 7.27 -4.36
C SER A 53 -14.01 6.45 -5.60
N GLY A 54 -13.83 5.14 -5.56
CA GLY A 54 -14.10 4.29 -6.73
C GLY A 54 -13.07 4.34 -7.86
N ALA A 55 -12.05 5.23 -7.83
CA ALA A 55 -11.04 5.35 -8.91
C ALA A 55 -10.16 4.11 -9.14
N GLY A 56 -10.28 3.06 -8.31
CA GLY A 56 -9.52 1.81 -8.47
C GLY A 56 -8.21 1.73 -7.66
N LYS A 57 -7.93 2.70 -6.78
CA LYS A 57 -6.67 2.80 -6.01
C LYS A 57 -6.32 1.52 -5.23
N SER A 58 -7.24 1.01 -4.42
CA SER A 58 -7.05 -0.22 -3.64
C SER A 58 -6.91 -1.46 -4.52
N TYR A 59 -7.60 -1.51 -5.67
CA TYR A 59 -7.43 -2.59 -6.64
C TYR A 59 -6.03 -2.56 -7.27
N LEU A 60 -5.50 -1.37 -7.55
CA LEU A 60 -4.12 -1.24 -8.01
C LEU A 60 -3.15 -1.84 -6.99
N LEU A 61 -3.27 -1.51 -5.70
CA LEU A 61 -2.41 -2.09 -4.66
C LEU A 61 -2.58 -3.62 -4.55
N ARG A 62 -3.80 -4.14 -4.70
CA ARG A 62 -4.06 -5.60 -4.71
C ARG A 62 -3.40 -6.31 -5.90
N LEU A 63 -3.38 -5.69 -7.07
CA LEU A 63 -2.64 -6.22 -8.23
C LEU A 63 -1.14 -6.24 -7.96
N LEU A 64 -0.60 -5.16 -7.36
CA LEU A 64 0.82 -5.05 -7.03
C LEU A 64 1.28 -6.06 -5.98
N ASN A 65 0.40 -6.52 -5.08
CA ASN A 65 0.69 -7.61 -4.14
C ASN A 65 0.25 -9.00 -4.67
N ARG A 66 -0.28 -9.05 -5.90
CA ARG A 66 -0.82 -10.27 -6.50
C ARG A 66 -1.93 -10.93 -5.68
N LEU A 67 -2.77 -10.13 -5.00
CA LEU A 67 -4.05 -10.56 -4.43
C LEU A 67 -5.11 -10.69 -5.50
N SER A 68 -4.95 -9.95 -6.61
CA SER A 68 -5.72 -10.09 -7.85
C SER A 68 -4.75 -10.22 -9.02
N GLU A 69 -5.18 -10.84 -10.11
CA GLU A 69 -4.39 -10.97 -11.34
C GLU A 69 -4.93 -10.00 -12.39
N PRO A 70 -4.07 -9.33 -13.17
CA PRO A 70 -4.54 -8.46 -14.25
C PRO A 70 -5.27 -9.26 -15.32
N THR A 71 -6.34 -8.69 -15.87
CA THR A 71 -7.05 -9.27 -17.01
C THR A 71 -6.30 -9.05 -18.31
N ASN A 72 -5.52 -7.96 -18.41
CA ASN A 72 -4.63 -7.66 -19.51
C ASN A 72 -3.37 -6.94 -19.00
N GLY A 73 -2.32 -6.92 -19.83
CA GLY A 73 -1.03 -6.29 -19.51
C GLY A 73 -0.14 -7.17 -18.63
N LYS A 74 0.98 -6.59 -18.18
CA LYS A 74 2.01 -7.28 -17.41
C LYS A 74 2.56 -6.43 -16.28
N ILE A 75 2.94 -7.09 -15.20
CA ILE A 75 3.60 -6.46 -14.05
C ILE A 75 4.95 -7.15 -13.86
N TYR A 76 5.99 -6.37 -13.61
CA TYR A 76 7.36 -6.85 -13.40
C TYR A 76 7.90 -6.37 -12.07
N LEU A 77 8.59 -7.24 -11.35
CA LEU A 77 9.41 -6.94 -10.18
C LEU A 77 10.87 -7.19 -10.54
N GLU A 78 11.71 -6.16 -10.49
CA GLU A 78 13.15 -6.26 -10.79
C GLU A 78 13.40 -6.98 -12.15
N ASN A 79 12.66 -6.60 -13.20
CA ASN A 79 12.66 -7.16 -14.55
C ASN A 79 12.15 -8.62 -14.68
N ARG A 80 11.65 -9.25 -13.61
CA ARG A 80 10.97 -10.56 -13.66
C ARG A 80 9.46 -10.35 -13.75
N GLU A 81 8.79 -10.96 -14.73
CA GLU A 81 7.32 -10.90 -14.81
C GLU A 81 6.70 -11.57 -13.58
N TYR A 82 5.68 -10.97 -13.00
CA TYR A 82 4.99 -11.46 -11.78
C TYR A 82 4.54 -12.92 -11.87
N ARG A 83 4.08 -13.37 -13.05
CA ARG A 83 3.64 -14.76 -13.27
C ARG A 83 4.78 -15.77 -13.13
N GLN A 84 6.04 -15.34 -13.29
CA GLN A 84 7.22 -16.18 -13.17
C GLN A 84 7.75 -16.23 -11.72
N ILE A 85 7.21 -15.41 -10.81
CA ILE A 85 7.64 -15.36 -9.41
C ILE A 85 6.66 -16.18 -8.58
N PRO A 86 7.12 -17.12 -7.72
CA PRO A 86 6.27 -17.80 -6.78
C PRO A 86 5.51 -16.78 -5.88
N THR A 87 4.22 -16.96 -5.68
CA THR A 87 3.37 -15.98 -4.98
C THR A 87 3.88 -15.66 -3.58
N ILE A 88 4.40 -16.66 -2.86
CA ILE A 88 4.96 -16.46 -1.51
C ILE A 88 6.20 -15.57 -1.56
N GLU A 89 7.14 -15.83 -2.48
CA GLU A 89 8.35 -15.02 -2.70
C GLU A 89 7.99 -13.57 -3.04
N LEU A 90 7.01 -13.39 -3.93
CA LEU A 90 6.53 -12.06 -4.32
C LEU A 90 5.96 -11.31 -3.12
N ARG A 91 5.07 -11.94 -2.33
CA ARG A 91 4.41 -11.29 -1.17
C ARG A 91 5.36 -11.04 0.00
N GLN A 92 6.47 -11.76 0.09
CA GLN A 92 7.56 -11.43 1.02
C GLN A 92 8.34 -10.18 0.57
N SER A 93 8.48 -9.98 -0.73
CA SER A 93 9.16 -8.82 -1.33
C SER A 93 8.26 -7.58 -1.42
N VAL A 94 6.98 -7.78 -1.72
CA VAL A 94 5.97 -6.74 -1.90
C VAL A 94 4.88 -6.93 -0.85
N MET A 95 4.99 -6.23 0.27
CA MET A 95 4.04 -6.34 1.39
C MET A 95 2.91 -5.33 1.25
N PHE A 96 1.68 -5.79 1.48
CA PHE A 96 0.47 -4.97 1.46
C PHE A 96 -0.13 -4.83 2.86
N VAL A 97 -0.36 -3.60 3.28
CA VAL A 97 -1.07 -3.22 4.50
C VAL A 97 -2.42 -2.66 4.08
N ALA A 98 -3.47 -3.43 4.31
CA ALA A 98 -4.83 -3.05 3.93
C ALA A 98 -5.42 -2.00 4.89
N GLN A 99 -6.39 -1.24 4.41
CA GLN A 99 -7.12 -0.22 5.15
C GLN A 99 -7.79 -0.79 6.42
N GLU A 100 -8.46 -1.95 6.30
CA GLU A 100 -9.06 -2.63 7.45
C GLU A 100 -8.04 -3.54 8.14
N PRO A 101 -7.61 -3.21 9.37
CA PRO A 101 -6.70 -4.05 10.11
C PRO A 101 -7.41 -5.29 10.66
N LYS A 102 -6.91 -6.49 10.34
CA LYS A 102 -7.41 -7.77 10.85
C LYS A 102 -6.29 -8.57 11.50
N LEU A 103 -6.45 -8.92 12.76
CA LEU A 103 -5.48 -9.74 13.52
C LEU A 103 -5.77 -11.25 13.43
N LEU A 104 -6.85 -11.63 12.74
CA LEU A 104 -7.23 -13.02 12.46
C LEU A 104 -7.37 -13.88 13.73
N GLY A 105 -7.87 -13.30 14.81
CA GLY A 105 -8.03 -13.98 16.10
C GLY A 105 -6.74 -14.18 16.91
N MET A 106 -5.61 -13.65 16.43
CA MET A 106 -4.33 -13.72 17.11
C MET A 106 -4.20 -12.65 18.19
N SER A 107 -3.28 -12.89 19.17
CA SER A 107 -2.78 -11.81 20.01
C SER A 107 -1.91 -10.84 19.18
N VAL A 108 -1.70 -9.62 19.69
CA VAL A 108 -0.78 -8.64 19.05
C VAL A 108 0.61 -9.25 18.85
N ARG A 109 1.15 -9.92 19.87
CA ARG A 109 2.45 -10.62 19.79
C ARG A 109 2.49 -11.61 18.64
N ASP A 110 1.48 -12.46 18.55
CA ASP A 110 1.43 -13.51 17.53
C ASP A 110 1.23 -12.91 16.14
N ALA A 111 0.37 -11.90 16.00
CA ALA A 111 0.14 -11.22 14.74
C ALA A 111 1.40 -10.53 14.20
N LEU A 112 2.23 -9.95 15.06
CA LEU A 112 3.51 -9.35 14.67
C LEU A 112 4.59 -10.40 14.40
N ALA A 113 4.64 -11.50 15.16
CA ALA A 113 5.65 -12.54 15.01
C ALA A 113 5.37 -13.48 13.82
N TYR A 114 4.10 -13.73 13.50
CA TYR A 114 3.69 -14.73 12.51
C TYR A 114 4.38 -14.59 11.14
N PRO A 115 4.44 -13.41 10.50
CA PRO A 115 5.11 -13.27 9.21
C PRO A 115 6.61 -13.54 9.29
N LEU A 116 7.26 -13.29 10.43
CA LEU A 116 8.69 -13.56 10.63
C LEU A 116 8.96 -15.05 10.86
N VAL A 117 8.03 -15.76 11.50
CA VAL A 117 8.06 -17.23 11.59
C VAL A 117 7.98 -17.86 10.21
N LEU A 118 7.11 -17.34 9.32
CA LEU A 118 7.02 -17.80 7.93
C LEU A 118 8.28 -17.52 7.10
N GLN A 119 9.09 -16.52 7.50
CA GLN A 119 10.41 -16.25 6.92
C GLN A 119 11.51 -17.13 7.53
N ASN A 120 11.18 -18.07 8.44
CA ASN A 120 12.12 -18.94 9.16
C ASN A 120 13.17 -18.19 9.98
N LEU A 121 12.84 -17.01 10.52
CA LEU A 121 13.75 -16.28 11.42
C LEU A 121 13.84 -16.99 12.77
N SER A 122 15.03 -16.91 13.39
CA SER A 122 15.24 -17.39 14.75
C SER A 122 14.44 -16.58 15.78
N LYS A 123 14.14 -17.17 16.93
CA LYS A 123 13.44 -16.49 18.04
C LYS A 123 14.11 -15.17 18.43
N LEU A 124 15.44 -15.13 18.46
CA LEU A 124 16.20 -13.93 18.78
C LEU A 124 15.99 -12.83 17.73
N GLN A 125 16.06 -13.17 16.44
CA GLN A 125 15.81 -12.22 15.35
C GLN A 125 14.38 -11.68 15.38
N ILE A 126 13.39 -12.55 15.64
CA ILE A 126 11.99 -12.14 15.79
C ILE A 126 11.88 -11.13 16.93
N GLN A 127 12.40 -11.45 18.12
CA GLN A 127 12.32 -10.57 19.27
C GLN A 127 12.99 -9.21 18.99
N GLN A 128 14.16 -9.18 18.37
CA GLN A 128 14.86 -7.94 18.02
C GLN A 128 14.04 -7.08 17.07
N ARG A 129 13.44 -7.68 16.00
CA ARG A 129 12.61 -6.93 15.05
C ARG A 129 11.32 -6.40 15.69
N LEU A 130 10.66 -7.21 16.52
CA LEU A 130 9.47 -6.78 17.24
C LEU A 130 9.79 -5.60 18.16
N SER A 131 10.80 -5.73 19.02
CA SER A 131 11.19 -4.66 19.96
C SER A 131 11.52 -3.36 19.21
N TYR A 132 12.29 -3.45 18.11
CA TYR A 132 12.63 -2.28 17.31
C TYR A 132 11.37 -1.56 16.75
N TRP A 133 10.46 -2.29 16.09
CA TRP A 133 9.30 -1.66 15.49
C TRP A 133 8.24 -1.21 16.49
N MET A 134 8.10 -1.92 17.61
CA MET A 134 7.25 -1.48 18.72
C MET A 134 7.73 -0.17 19.30
N GLU A 135 9.05 -0.02 19.52
CA GLU A 135 9.66 1.23 19.98
C GLU A 135 9.42 2.37 18.98
N GLN A 136 9.70 2.15 17.67
CA GLN A 136 9.52 3.18 16.64
C GLN A 136 8.05 3.64 16.53
N LEU A 137 7.09 2.75 16.67
CA LEU A 137 5.66 3.03 16.55
C LEU A 137 4.98 3.36 17.88
N HIS A 138 5.74 3.38 19.00
CA HIS A 138 5.24 3.58 20.36
C HIS A 138 4.11 2.59 20.71
N ILE A 139 4.27 1.31 20.36
CA ILE A 139 3.37 0.23 20.75
C ILE A 139 3.80 -0.28 22.12
N PRO A 140 2.99 -0.10 23.18
CA PRO A 140 3.36 -0.52 24.55
C PRO A 140 3.36 -2.05 24.69
N ASP A 141 4.20 -2.56 25.59
CA ASP A 141 4.29 -4.00 25.86
C ASP A 141 2.98 -4.61 26.40
N ASP A 142 2.16 -3.83 27.11
CA ASP A 142 0.87 -4.28 27.63
C ASP A 142 -0.16 -4.59 26.53
N TRP A 143 0.07 -4.16 25.26
CA TRP A 143 -0.77 -4.56 24.14
C TRP A 143 -0.48 -5.96 23.65
N LEU A 144 0.71 -6.50 23.90
CA LEU A 144 1.16 -7.76 23.32
C LEU A 144 0.25 -8.96 23.58
N GLY A 145 -0.41 -8.98 24.75
CA GLY A 145 -1.38 -10.03 25.09
C GLY A 145 -2.80 -9.77 24.61
N ARG A 146 -3.10 -8.57 24.06
CA ARG A 146 -4.45 -8.20 23.65
C ARG A 146 -4.81 -8.84 22.30
N THR A 147 -6.10 -9.08 22.13
CA THR A 147 -6.70 -9.51 20.86
C THR A 147 -7.34 -8.34 20.14
N GLU A 148 -7.77 -8.52 18.90
CA GLU A 148 -8.39 -7.50 18.06
C GLU A 148 -9.54 -6.75 18.74
N THR A 149 -10.40 -7.46 19.49
CA THR A 149 -11.54 -6.89 20.19
C THR A 149 -11.19 -6.01 21.38
N GLN A 150 -9.96 -6.12 21.90
CA GLN A 150 -9.45 -5.37 23.05
C GLN A 150 -8.65 -4.12 22.63
N LEU A 151 -8.56 -3.86 21.35
CA LEU A 151 -7.85 -2.72 20.76
C LEU A 151 -8.83 -1.73 20.14
N SER A 152 -8.56 -0.43 20.28
CA SER A 152 -9.26 0.60 19.50
C SER A 152 -8.92 0.48 18.02
N THR A 153 -9.68 1.14 17.15
CA THR A 153 -9.42 1.14 15.70
C THR A 153 -8.01 1.68 15.38
N GLY A 154 -7.61 2.80 16.00
CA GLY A 154 -6.26 3.35 15.81
C GLY A 154 -5.16 2.43 16.33
N GLN A 155 -5.37 1.74 17.47
CA GLN A 155 -4.42 0.75 17.98
C GLN A 155 -4.27 -0.43 17.02
N ARG A 156 -5.37 -0.93 16.46
CA ARG A 156 -5.33 -1.99 15.44
C ARG A 156 -4.59 -1.53 14.18
N GLN A 157 -4.79 -0.27 13.77
CA GLN A 157 -4.09 0.32 12.62
C GLN A 157 -2.57 0.33 12.84
N LEU A 158 -2.11 0.76 14.01
CA LEU A 158 -0.68 0.74 14.37
C LEU A 158 -0.10 -0.69 14.36
N VAL A 159 -0.82 -1.66 14.92
CA VAL A 159 -0.38 -3.07 14.90
C VAL A 159 -0.33 -3.62 13.49
N ASN A 160 -1.30 -3.26 12.63
CA ASN A 160 -1.31 -3.67 11.22
C ASN A 160 -0.12 -3.08 10.44
N LEU A 161 0.19 -1.80 10.65
CA LEU A 161 1.36 -1.15 10.08
C LEU A 161 2.66 -1.80 10.58
N ALA A 162 2.77 -2.03 11.90
CA ALA A 162 3.91 -2.74 12.49
C ALA A 162 4.12 -4.11 11.85
N ARG A 163 3.04 -4.89 11.64
CA ARG A 163 3.09 -6.20 10.98
C ARG A 163 3.64 -6.13 9.55
N GLY A 164 3.35 -5.05 8.82
CA GLY A 164 3.95 -4.79 7.50
C GLY A 164 5.43 -4.44 7.58
N LEU A 165 5.81 -3.65 8.56
CA LEU A 165 7.18 -3.14 8.73
C LEU A 165 8.17 -4.18 9.28
N VAL A 166 7.73 -5.09 10.17
CA VAL A 166 8.61 -6.14 10.75
C VAL A 166 9.20 -7.06 9.67
N ILE A 167 8.50 -7.23 8.54
CA ILE A 167 8.95 -8.06 7.41
C ILE A 167 10.17 -7.45 6.72
N GLN A 168 10.33 -6.11 6.77
CA GLN A 168 11.34 -5.35 6.02
C GLN A 168 11.27 -5.66 4.51
N PRO A 169 10.12 -5.44 3.87
CA PRO A 169 9.92 -5.77 2.47
C PRO A 169 10.72 -4.85 1.55
N LYS A 170 10.97 -5.26 0.31
CA LYS A 170 11.53 -4.39 -0.73
C LYS A 170 10.56 -3.27 -1.11
N ILE A 171 9.27 -3.60 -1.18
CA ILE A 171 8.19 -2.66 -1.51
C ILE A 171 7.09 -2.79 -0.46
N LEU A 172 6.71 -1.68 0.14
CA LEU A 172 5.61 -1.56 1.08
C LEU A 172 4.44 -0.83 0.42
N LEU A 173 3.31 -1.49 0.34
CA LEU A 173 2.06 -0.95 -0.19
C LEU A 173 1.13 -0.64 0.97
N LEU A 174 0.67 0.59 1.07
CA LEU A 174 -0.13 1.11 2.16
C LEU A 174 -1.47 1.64 1.64
N ASP A 175 -2.57 1.10 2.13
CA ASP A 175 -3.93 1.55 1.80
C ASP A 175 -4.49 2.30 3.00
N GLU A 176 -4.49 3.63 2.94
CA GLU A 176 -4.94 4.56 3.98
C GLU A 176 -4.39 4.24 5.40
N PRO A 177 -3.07 4.18 5.59
CA PRO A 177 -2.47 3.68 6.83
C PRO A 177 -2.71 4.58 8.05
N THR A 178 -3.19 5.80 7.85
CA THR A 178 -3.31 6.86 8.88
C THR A 178 -4.75 7.29 9.14
N SER A 179 -5.75 6.74 8.42
CA SER A 179 -7.15 7.20 8.44
C SER A 179 -7.83 7.22 9.82
N ASN A 180 -7.35 6.44 10.78
CA ASN A 180 -7.94 6.32 12.12
C ASN A 180 -6.98 6.77 13.25
N LEU A 181 -5.99 7.60 12.92
CA LEU A 181 -4.95 8.02 13.84
C LEU A 181 -5.04 9.52 14.13
N ASP A 182 -4.55 9.92 15.31
CA ASP A 182 -4.38 11.33 15.65
C ASP A 182 -3.20 11.95 14.87
N ILE A 183 -3.20 13.29 14.82
CA ILE A 183 -2.21 14.08 14.05
C ILE A 183 -0.76 13.77 14.48
N ALA A 184 -0.51 13.62 15.79
CA ALA A 184 0.84 13.39 16.30
C ALA A 184 1.35 12.01 15.89
N THR A 185 0.50 10.99 15.97
CA THR A 185 0.80 9.62 15.54
C THR A 185 1.00 9.56 14.02
N THR A 186 0.13 10.22 13.26
CA THR A 186 0.24 10.34 11.79
C THR A 186 1.56 10.97 11.37
N SER A 187 1.94 12.12 11.96
CA SER A 187 3.21 12.79 11.64
C SER A 187 4.42 11.89 11.90
N ARG A 188 4.40 11.13 13.01
CA ARG A 188 5.45 10.15 13.32
C ARG A 188 5.53 9.05 12.28
N ILE A 189 4.39 8.50 11.85
CA ILE A 189 4.35 7.46 10.81
C ILE A 189 4.93 7.98 9.52
N VAL A 190 4.53 9.17 9.06
CA VAL A 190 5.07 9.80 7.85
C VAL A 190 6.59 9.96 7.96
N GLU A 191 7.11 10.39 9.12
CA GLU A 191 8.54 10.50 9.36
C GLU A 191 9.26 9.12 9.29
N ILE A 192 8.68 8.08 9.88
CA ILE A 192 9.19 6.71 9.78
C ILE A 192 9.23 6.25 8.32
N LEU A 193 8.13 6.44 7.56
CA LEU A 193 8.04 6.05 6.16
C LEU A 193 9.06 6.79 5.29
N ASN A 194 9.32 8.07 5.56
CA ASN A 194 10.33 8.87 4.86
C ASN A 194 11.75 8.34 5.04
N ARG A 195 12.04 7.68 6.16
CA ARG A 195 13.37 7.14 6.49
C ARG A 195 13.53 5.65 6.13
N LEU A 196 12.47 4.99 5.66
CA LEU A 196 12.52 3.53 5.39
C LEU A 196 13.56 3.15 4.34
N TYR A 197 13.71 3.95 3.28
CA TYR A 197 14.69 3.66 2.26
C TYR A 197 16.12 3.72 2.80
N GLU A 198 16.46 4.74 3.56
CA GLU A 198 17.81 4.92 4.11
C GLU A 198 18.20 3.77 5.04
N LYS A 199 17.26 3.32 5.88
CA LYS A 199 17.51 2.29 6.91
C LYS A 199 17.32 0.86 6.41
N HIS A 200 16.33 0.63 5.54
CA HIS A 200 15.86 -0.71 5.17
C HIS A 200 15.79 -0.93 3.66
N GLN A 201 16.17 0.05 2.84
CA GLN A 201 16.11 0.00 1.37
C GLN A 201 14.68 -0.28 0.84
N THR A 202 13.64 0.12 1.60
CA THR A 202 12.25 -0.11 1.26
C THR A 202 11.68 1.02 0.42
N THR A 203 11.08 0.68 -0.72
CA THR A 203 10.26 1.58 -1.54
C THR A 203 8.83 1.58 -1.02
N VAL A 204 8.15 2.72 -1.00
CA VAL A 204 6.80 2.82 -0.42
C VAL A 204 5.82 3.39 -1.44
N LEU A 205 4.68 2.72 -1.61
CA LEU A 205 3.52 3.24 -2.33
C LEU A 205 2.37 3.40 -1.33
N MET A 206 1.79 4.60 -1.24
CA MET A 206 0.74 4.91 -0.27
C MET A 206 -0.47 5.52 -0.96
N VAL A 207 -1.62 4.90 -0.77
CA VAL A 207 -2.93 5.49 -1.05
C VAL A 207 -3.34 6.30 0.17
N ASN A 208 -3.73 7.56 -0.03
CA ASN A 208 -4.33 8.39 1.00
C ASN A 208 -5.24 9.45 0.37
N HIS A 209 -6.23 9.92 1.13
CA HIS A 209 -7.11 11.03 0.76
C HIS A 209 -6.63 12.39 1.33
N GLN A 210 -5.77 12.38 2.35
CA GLN A 210 -5.25 13.59 2.98
C GLN A 210 -4.04 14.13 2.22
N LEU A 211 -4.24 15.18 1.44
CA LEU A 211 -3.21 15.75 0.56
C LEU A 211 -2.02 16.29 1.32
N ASP A 212 -2.21 16.86 2.52
CA ASP A 212 -1.13 17.37 3.35
C ASP A 212 -0.15 16.25 3.76
N GLU A 213 -0.68 15.06 4.08
CA GLU A 213 0.15 13.88 4.39
C GLU A 213 0.92 13.40 3.16
N LEU A 214 0.25 13.37 1.99
CA LEU A 214 0.89 12.97 0.74
C LEU A 214 1.99 13.95 0.32
N GLN A 215 1.77 15.25 0.50
CA GLN A 215 2.76 16.28 0.21
C GLN A 215 4.03 16.13 1.07
N MET A 216 3.87 15.82 2.35
CA MET A 216 5.01 15.59 3.26
C MET A 216 5.74 14.27 2.99
N PHE A 217 5.05 13.31 2.38
CA PHE A 217 5.56 11.96 2.19
C PHE A 217 6.23 11.74 0.83
N CYS A 218 5.59 12.16 -0.27
CA CYS A 218 5.90 11.62 -1.59
C CYS A 218 7.06 12.31 -2.30
N THR A 219 7.74 11.54 -3.15
CA THR A 219 8.65 12.03 -4.21
C THR A 219 7.98 12.05 -5.58
N GLN A 220 6.89 11.27 -5.73
CA GLN A 220 6.13 11.10 -6.97
C GLN A 220 4.66 10.91 -6.63
N LEU A 221 3.78 11.47 -7.45
CA LEU A 221 2.33 11.38 -7.32
C LEU A 221 1.72 10.68 -8.55
N LEU A 222 0.87 9.71 -8.30
CA LEU A 222 -0.02 9.10 -9.28
C LEU A 222 -1.46 9.55 -8.99
N TYR A 223 -2.12 10.16 -9.98
CA TYR A 223 -3.53 10.53 -9.89
C TYR A 223 -4.37 9.58 -10.75
N LEU A 224 -5.26 8.84 -10.09
CA LEU A 224 -6.19 7.92 -10.73
C LEU A 224 -7.59 8.50 -10.76
N GLN A 225 -8.30 8.33 -11.89
CA GLN A 225 -9.70 8.68 -12.05
C GLN A 225 -10.37 7.68 -13.00
N GLN A 226 -11.55 7.17 -12.65
CA GLN A 226 -12.31 6.22 -13.45
C GLN A 226 -11.47 5.04 -13.97
N GLY A 227 -10.62 4.49 -13.11
CA GLY A 227 -9.74 3.36 -13.43
C GLY A 227 -8.56 3.68 -14.34
N ARG A 228 -8.29 4.94 -14.65
CA ARG A 228 -7.18 5.38 -15.52
C ARG A 228 -6.15 6.19 -14.76
N LEU A 229 -4.90 6.08 -15.17
CA LEU A 229 -3.81 6.92 -14.67
C LEU A 229 -3.84 8.25 -15.44
N MET A 230 -4.37 9.30 -14.81
CA MET A 230 -4.51 10.62 -15.43
C MET A 230 -3.22 11.43 -15.37
N SER A 231 -2.45 11.28 -14.30
CA SER A 231 -1.13 11.92 -14.21
C SER A 231 -0.15 11.11 -13.37
N ASN A 232 1.14 11.28 -13.72
CA ASN A 232 2.29 10.69 -13.05
C ASN A 232 3.37 11.77 -12.97
N LEU A 233 3.49 12.45 -11.84
CA LEU A 233 4.27 13.66 -11.67
C LEU A 233 5.27 13.52 -10.53
N LEU A 234 6.43 14.16 -10.65
CA LEU A 234 7.29 14.38 -9.49
C LEU A 234 6.56 15.31 -8.49
N ALA A 235 6.75 15.09 -7.19
CA ALA A 235 6.10 15.91 -6.16
C ALA A 235 6.38 17.41 -6.31
N SER A 236 7.57 17.77 -6.83
CA SER A 236 7.97 19.15 -7.12
C SER A 236 7.21 19.80 -8.29
N GLN A 237 6.51 19.00 -9.10
CA GLN A 237 5.74 19.45 -10.27
C GLN A 237 4.24 19.50 -9.96
N VAL A 238 3.81 19.02 -8.79
CA VAL A 238 2.40 18.97 -8.39
C VAL A 238 1.94 20.33 -7.90
N SER A 239 0.88 20.88 -8.50
CA SER A 239 0.10 21.96 -7.92
C SER A 239 -0.92 21.37 -6.95
N TRP A 240 -0.58 21.37 -5.66
CA TRP A 240 -1.41 20.78 -4.61
C TRP A 240 -2.77 21.45 -4.44
N GLU A 241 -2.82 22.77 -4.67
CA GLU A 241 -4.08 23.54 -4.66
C GLU A 241 -5.01 23.11 -5.79
N ASN A 242 -4.50 23.03 -7.03
CA ASN A 242 -5.29 22.58 -8.18
C ASN A 242 -5.73 21.12 -8.03
N LEU A 243 -4.87 20.27 -7.46
CA LEU A 243 -5.23 18.87 -7.18
C LEU A 243 -6.38 18.76 -6.17
N GLN A 244 -6.36 19.62 -5.13
CA GLN A 244 -7.44 19.66 -4.15
C GLN A 244 -8.77 20.11 -4.78
N GLU A 245 -8.74 21.09 -5.65
CA GLU A 245 -9.93 21.54 -6.38
C GLU A 245 -10.46 20.44 -7.32
N THR A 246 -9.55 19.77 -8.05
CA THR A 246 -9.92 18.66 -8.95
C THR A 246 -10.56 17.51 -8.20
N LEU A 247 -10.04 17.14 -7.03
CA LEU A 247 -10.64 16.08 -6.20
C LEU A 247 -12.01 16.46 -5.69
N LYS A 248 -12.21 17.70 -5.21
CA LYS A 248 -13.52 18.20 -4.76
C LYS A 248 -14.56 18.19 -5.89
N GLN A 249 -14.17 18.59 -7.10
CA GLN A 249 -15.07 18.56 -8.25
C GLN A 249 -15.44 17.14 -8.63
N ALA A 250 -14.49 16.20 -8.68
CA ALA A 250 -14.73 14.82 -9.00
C ALA A 250 -15.65 14.10 -7.99
N GLU A 251 -15.58 14.44 -6.71
CA GLU A 251 -16.46 13.90 -5.66
C GLU A 251 -17.89 14.44 -5.80
N THR A 252 -18.04 15.71 -6.19
CA THR A 252 -19.39 16.29 -6.43
C THR A 252 -20.07 15.74 -7.67
N ASP A 253 -19.31 15.43 -8.72
CA ASP A 253 -19.88 14.88 -9.96
C ASP A 253 -20.37 13.42 -9.76
N ASP A 254 -19.66 12.61 -8.94
CA ASP A 254 -20.08 11.25 -8.61
C ASP A 254 -21.36 11.20 -7.75
N ASP A 255 -21.64 12.23 -6.93
CA ASP A 255 -22.87 12.32 -6.11
C ASP A 255 -24.14 12.65 -6.92
N PHE A 256 -24.02 13.09 -8.18
CA PHE A 256 -25.14 13.43 -9.06
C PHE A 256 -25.51 12.33 -10.06
N GLU A 257 -24.79 11.22 -10.14
CA GLU A 257 -25.08 10.10 -11.05
C GLU A 257 -25.90 8.95 -10.41
N PHE A 258 -26.54 9.17 -9.25
CA PHE A 258 -27.44 8.20 -8.59
C PHE A 258 -28.90 8.67 -8.56
#